data_f6777e420da0cd65e10f6a4d85964d95
#
_entry.id   f6777e420da0cd65e10f6a4d85964d95
#
_cell.length_a   1.000
_cell.length_b   1.000
_cell.length_c   1.000
_cell.angle_alpha   90.00
_cell.angle_beta   90.00
_cell.angle_gamma   90.00
#
_symmetry.space_group_name_H-M   'P 1'
#
loop_
_entity.id
_entity.type
_entity.pdbx_description
1 polymer ?
#
loop_
_entity_poly.entity_id
_entity_poly.type
_entity_poly.pdbx_seq_one_letter_code
_entity_poly.pdbx_strand_id
1 'polypeptide(L)'
;MVIATDYAKASTTITVPASNYGDFRDDLVRDGYAVVKGVIPRERADQYAEEMMSYLENFAGGLGFKRDDPSTVKESNLPIINEKGMCFGYGIAHENFTWAIRQEPGVVEAFEKVYDTEDIIVSFDAVNMAFPNRTDLAPNKPWPHQDQDPENPGFRCLQGLANILPNGDRDGGLIVCKGAHRLSEEFHEAFRDEPDKIWSWTKEWYGFTDAGMKWLADKGCEWIKINAEPGDLLLWDSRTPHYNLSPEGASPRFCAYTCYMLAADATQEDLIRKKGAFDNLQSTTHWPNAAHVGGIPVPRDGEPCPYNTGKPRQAPKLTERGFLLTGIPYIQSVPIGSS
;
A
#
# COMPACT_ATOMS: atom_id res chain seq x y z
N MET A 1 -12.62 -5.78 16.76
CA MET A 1 -11.98 -4.91 17.78
C MET A 1 -10.98 -5.62 18.69
N VAL A 2 -10.63 -6.86 18.43
CA VAL A 2 -9.75 -7.68 19.29
C VAL A 2 -8.27 -7.32 19.08
N ILE A 3 -7.82 -7.08 17.85
CA ILE A 3 -6.41 -6.72 17.58
C ILE A 3 -6.06 -5.33 18.11
N ALA A 4 -6.96 -4.35 17.99
CA ALA A 4 -6.70 -2.99 18.51
C ALA A 4 -6.53 -2.93 20.04
N THR A 5 -7.21 -3.82 20.76
CA THR A 5 -7.07 -3.91 22.23
C THR A 5 -5.77 -4.57 22.68
N ASP A 6 -5.26 -5.52 21.91
CA ASP A 6 -3.99 -6.20 22.25
C ASP A 6 -2.78 -5.28 21.98
N TYR A 7 -2.87 -4.44 20.93
CA TYR A 7 -1.83 -3.43 20.64
C TYR A 7 -1.77 -2.30 21.69
N ALA A 8 -2.90 -1.89 22.27
CA ALA A 8 -2.95 -0.81 23.27
C ALA A 8 -2.34 -1.18 24.63
N LYS A 9 -1.99 -2.45 24.86
CA LYS A 9 -1.47 -2.96 26.13
C LYS A 9 0.01 -3.33 26.11
N ALA A 10 0.72 -3.08 25.03
CA ALA A 10 2.15 -3.41 24.92
C ALA A 10 2.99 -2.53 25.86
N SER A 11 3.29 -3.07 27.04
CA SER A 11 4.24 -2.54 28.01
C SER A 11 5.67 -2.65 27.48
N THR A 12 6.55 -1.76 27.94
CA THR A 12 7.96 -1.55 27.64
C THR A 12 8.91 -2.74 27.79
N THR A 13 8.42 -3.91 28.09
CA THR A 13 9.19 -5.17 28.05
C THR A 13 8.74 -5.96 26.84
N ILE A 14 9.69 -6.43 26.02
CA ILE A 14 9.44 -7.24 24.80
C ILE A 14 8.81 -8.60 25.22
N THR A 15 7.66 -8.55 25.81
CA THR A 15 6.78 -9.72 25.97
C THR A 15 5.91 -9.76 24.74
N VAL A 16 6.22 -10.70 23.82
CA VAL A 16 5.30 -11.02 22.73
C VAL A 16 3.96 -11.36 23.38
N PRO A 17 2.88 -10.62 23.08
CA PRO A 17 1.56 -11.02 23.56
C PRO A 17 1.31 -12.46 23.11
N ALA A 18 0.86 -13.30 24.00
CA ALA A 18 0.37 -14.62 23.65
C ALA A 18 -0.96 -14.43 22.91
N SER A 19 -0.91 -14.04 21.62
CA SER A 19 -2.08 -14.07 20.76
C SER A 19 -2.32 -15.53 20.36
N ASN A 20 -3.54 -15.92 20.25
CA ASN A 20 -3.95 -17.30 20.05
C ASN A 20 -5.05 -17.35 18.97
N TYR A 21 -4.84 -16.61 17.88
CA TYR A 21 -5.78 -16.60 16.76
C TYR A 21 -5.68 -17.91 15.95
N GLY A 22 -4.49 -18.54 15.92
CA GLY A 22 -4.20 -19.74 15.14
C GLY A 22 -4.10 -19.47 13.63
N ASP A 23 -3.88 -18.23 13.23
CA ASP A 23 -3.72 -17.82 11.83
C ASP A 23 -2.70 -16.67 11.69
N PHE A 24 -2.65 -16.04 10.50
CA PHE A 24 -1.72 -14.96 10.16
C PHE A 24 -1.73 -13.76 11.13
N ARG A 25 -2.79 -13.57 11.92
CA ARG A 25 -2.89 -12.50 12.92
C ARG A 25 -1.87 -12.69 14.04
N ASP A 26 -1.50 -13.92 14.36
CA ASP A 26 -0.43 -14.20 15.34
C ASP A 26 0.92 -13.67 14.85
N ASP A 27 1.22 -13.83 13.55
CA ASP A 27 2.42 -13.26 12.94
C ASP A 27 2.37 -11.73 12.93
N LEU A 28 1.23 -11.14 12.59
CA LEU A 28 1.05 -9.69 12.57
C LEU A 28 1.28 -9.07 13.96
N VAL A 29 0.74 -9.67 15.00
CA VAL A 29 0.95 -9.22 16.39
C VAL A 29 2.40 -9.40 16.83
N ARG A 30 3.01 -10.52 16.52
CA ARG A 30 4.38 -10.86 16.94
C ARG A 30 5.43 -10.06 16.18
N ASP A 31 5.29 -9.97 14.87
CA ASP A 31 6.34 -9.52 13.95
C ASP A 31 6.06 -8.15 13.32
N GLY A 32 4.81 -7.65 13.38
CA GLY A 32 4.36 -6.41 12.75
C GLY A 32 4.03 -6.54 11.28
N TYR A 33 4.14 -7.74 10.72
CA TYR A 33 3.75 -8.09 9.35
C TYR A 33 3.26 -9.54 9.28
N ALA A 34 2.53 -9.84 8.23
CA ALA A 34 2.11 -11.21 7.91
C ALA A 34 2.06 -11.43 6.38
N VAL A 35 2.18 -12.69 5.96
CA VAL A 35 1.94 -13.10 4.59
C VAL A 35 0.77 -14.08 4.58
N VAL A 36 -0.35 -13.63 4.00
CA VAL A 36 -1.55 -14.48 3.85
C VAL A 36 -1.48 -15.16 2.49
N LYS A 37 -1.25 -16.46 2.50
CA LYS A 37 -0.99 -17.23 1.30
C LYS A 37 -2.25 -17.46 0.47
N GLY A 38 -2.13 -17.23 -0.86
CA GLY A 38 -3.12 -17.67 -1.84
C GLY A 38 -4.51 -17.07 -1.65
N VAL A 39 -4.62 -15.83 -1.12
CA VAL A 39 -5.92 -15.14 -0.95
C VAL A 39 -6.58 -14.84 -2.30
N ILE A 40 -5.78 -14.68 -3.35
CA ILE A 40 -6.23 -14.64 -4.73
C ILE A 40 -5.84 -15.97 -5.37
N PRO A 41 -6.76 -16.76 -5.91
CA PRO A 41 -6.43 -17.96 -6.65
C PRO A 41 -5.42 -17.69 -7.76
N ARG A 42 -4.45 -18.60 -7.93
CA ARG A 42 -3.36 -18.47 -8.86
C ARG A 42 -3.80 -18.09 -10.28
N GLU A 43 -4.84 -18.71 -10.76
CA GLU A 43 -5.40 -18.45 -12.09
C GLU A 43 -5.87 -16.98 -12.24
N ARG A 44 -6.51 -16.41 -11.22
CA ARG A 44 -6.89 -14.98 -11.23
C ARG A 44 -5.69 -14.05 -11.08
N ALA A 45 -4.70 -14.41 -10.26
CA ALA A 45 -3.47 -13.64 -10.17
C ALA A 45 -2.73 -13.59 -11.53
N ASP A 46 -2.66 -14.71 -12.24
CA ASP A 46 -2.09 -14.78 -13.59
C ASP A 46 -2.89 -13.92 -14.60
N GLN A 47 -4.24 -13.89 -14.47
CA GLN A 47 -5.09 -13.02 -15.27
C GLN A 47 -4.78 -11.53 -14.98
N TYR A 48 -4.66 -11.14 -13.72
CA TYR A 48 -4.32 -9.75 -13.36
C TYR A 48 -2.93 -9.36 -13.85
N ALA A 49 -1.96 -10.29 -13.80
CA ALA A 49 -0.64 -10.07 -14.38
C ALA A 49 -0.72 -9.77 -15.88
N GLU A 50 -1.53 -10.53 -16.61
CA GLU A 50 -1.76 -10.33 -18.04
C GLU A 50 -2.46 -9.00 -18.33
N GLU A 51 -3.46 -8.61 -17.55
CA GLU A 51 -4.17 -7.34 -17.68
C GLU A 51 -3.22 -6.14 -17.43
N MET A 52 -2.38 -6.22 -16.39
CA MET A 52 -1.37 -5.19 -16.09
C MET A 52 -0.30 -5.12 -17.19
N MET A 53 0.16 -6.24 -17.70
CA MET A 53 1.11 -6.28 -18.80
C MET A 53 0.51 -5.71 -20.11
N SER A 54 -0.71 -6.11 -20.42
CA SER A 54 -1.46 -5.57 -21.57
C SER A 54 -1.73 -4.07 -21.42
N TYR A 55 -1.98 -3.59 -20.20
CA TYR A 55 -2.10 -2.16 -19.93
C TYR A 55 -0.83 -1.41 -20.34
N LEU A 56 0.35 -1.92 -19.97
CA LEU A 56 1.65 -1.31 -20.31
C LEU A 56 1.93 -1.35 -21.81
N GLU A 57 1.68 -2.47 -22.50
CA GLU A 57 1.90 -2.62 -23.93
C GLU A 57 1.01 -1.69 -24.77
N ASN A 58 -0.20 -1.44 -24.29
CA ASN A 58 -1.17 -0.60 -24.99
C ASN A 58 -1.31 0.81 -24.39
N PHE A 59 -0.43 1.19 -23.47
CA PHE A 59 -0.48 2.51 -22.85
C PHE A 59 -0.38 3.61 -23.92
N ALA A 60 -1.27 4.61 -23.85
CA ALA A 60 -1.35 5.73 -24.78
C ALA A 60 -1.38 5.33 -26.28
N GLY A 61 -2.02 4.19 -26.61
CA GLY A 61 -2.07 3.66 -27.96
C GLY A 61 -0.84 2.85 -28.38
N GLY A 62 0.06 2.55 -27.42
CA GLY A 62 1.29 1.78 -27.64
C GLY A 62 2.51 2.67 -27.87
N LEU A 63 3.22 3.00 -26.80
CA LEU A 63 4.47 3.80 -26.87
C LEU A 63 5.69 2.95 -27.25
N GLY A 64 5.51 1.66 -27.50
CA GLY A 64 6.57 0.77 -27.96
C GLY A 64 7.18 -0.16 -26.92
N PHE A 65 6.62 -0.21 -25.69
CA PHE A 65 6.96 -1.26 -24.75
C PHE A 65 6.52 -2.63 -25.28
N LYS A 66 7.41 -3.63 -25.16
CA LYS A 66 7.17 -5.03 -25.51
C LYS A 66 7.69 -5.91 -24.39
N ARG A 67 6.83 -6.78 -23.83
CA ARG A 67 7.18 -7.65 -22.69
C ARG A 67 8.37 -8.56 -22.94
N ASP A 68 8.57 -8.98 -24.18
CA ASP A 68 9.63 -9.91 -24.59
C ASP A 68 10.92 -9.20 -25.03
N ASP A 69 10.97 -7.86 -24.98
CA ASP A 69 12.13 -7.08 -25.38
C ASP A 69 12.56 -6.12 -24.26
N PRO A 70 13.51 -6.53 -23.40
CA PRO A 70 14.00 -5.71 -22.28
C PRO A 70 14.54 -4.33 -22.71
N SER A 71 15.00 -4.16 -23.95
CA SER A 71 15.50 -2.88 -24.46
C SER A 71 14.40 -1.81 -24.55
N THR A 72 13.14 -2.24 -24.55
CA THR A 72 11.96 -1.36 -24.59
C THR A 72 11.51 -0.89 -23.20
N VAL A 73 12.08 -1.41 -22.13
CA VAL A 73 11.75 -1.07 -20.74
C VAL A 73 12.42 0.26 -20.37
N LYS A 74 11.80 1.34 -20.77
CA LYS A 74 12.26 2.72 -20.52
C LYS A 74 11.10 3.70 -20.48
N GLU A 75 11.31 4.86 -19.84
CA GLU A 75 10.29 5.88 -19.61
C GLU A 75 9.59 6.31 -20.91
N SER A 76 10.33 6.45 -22.01
CA SER A 76 9.73 6.85 -23.30
C SER A 76 8.66 5.87 -23.82
N ASN A 77 8.69 4.62 -23.40
CA ASN A 77 7.82 3.56 -23.88
C ASN A 77 6.76 3.12 -22.87
N LEU A 78 6.81 3.65 -21.65
CA LEU A 78 5.97 3.24 -20.52
C LEU A 78 5.18 4.43 -19.96
N PRO A 79 4.12 4.22 -19.16
CA PRO A 79 3.67 5.25 -18.23
C PRO A 79 4.82 5.66 -17.30
N ILE A 80 4.74 6.84 -16.71
CA ILE A 80 5.73 7.24 -15.70
C ILE A 80 5.61 6.30 -14.49
N ILE A 81 6.65 5.53 -14.28
CA ILE A 81 6.86 4.65 -13.13
C ILE A 81 8.13 5.14 -12.48
N ASN A 82 8.04 5.58 -11.23
CA ASN A 82 9.20 6.16 -10.54
C ASN A 82 10.26 5.08 -10.21
N GLU A 83 11.38 5.51 -9.64
CA GLU A 83 12.49 4.64 -9.24
C GLU A 83 12.09 3.55 -8.23
N LYS A 84 11.01 3.75 -7.50
CA LYS A 84 10.45 2.79 -6.54
C LYS A 84 9.45 1.82 -7.19
N GLY A 85 9.24 1.92 -8.49
CA GLY A 85 8.30 1.10 -9.24
C GLY A 85 6.84 1.54 -9.14
N MET A 86 6.56 2.68 -8.53
CA MET A 86 5.19 3.14 -8.29
C MET A 86 4.65 3.92 -9.48
N CYS A 87 3.41 3.60 -9.88
CA CYS A 87 2.63 4.31 -10.88
C CYS A 87 1.43 4.98 -10.22
N PHE A 88 1.40 6.31 -10.19
CA PHE A 88 0.38 7.10 -9.48
C PHE A 88 -0.64 7.78 -10.40
N GLY A 89 -0.27 8.00 -11.65
CA GLY A 89 -1.09 8.77 -12.58
C GLY A 89 -2.07 7.94 -13.39
N TYR A 90 -2.60 8.55 -14.45
CA TYR A 90 -3.36 7.89 -15.52
C TYR A 90 -4.69 7.24 -15.09
N GLY A 91 -5.21 7.59 -13.92
CA GLY A 91 -6.37 6.92 -13.34
C GLY A 91 -6.12 5.47 -12.93
N ILE A 92 -4.85 5.05 -12.77
CA ILE A 92 -4.45 3.66 -12.48
C ILE A 92 -5.10 3.12 -11.21
N ALA A 93 -5.33 3.97 -10.22
CA ALA A 93 -6.02 3.61 -8.98
C ALA A 93 -7.48 3.18 -9.23
N HIS A 94 -8.04 3.54 -10.39
CA HIS A 94 -9.39 3.21 -10.81
C HIS A 94 -9.46 2.34 -12.06
N GLU A 95 -8.33 1.76 -12.50
CA GLU A 95 -8.35 0.73 -13.53
C GLU A 95 -9.16 -0.48 -13.07
N ASN A 96 -9.80 -1.16 -14.04
CA ASN A 96 -10.64 -2.32 -13.73
C ASN A 96 -9.88 -3.41 -12.98
N PHE A 97 -8.64 -3.72 -13.38
CA PHE A 97 -7.83 -4.74 -12.70
C PHE A 97 -7.47 -4.31 -11.25
N THR A 98 -7.22 -3.02 -11.01
CA THR A 98 -6.91 -2.52 -9.67
C THR A 98 -8.10 -2.68 -8.74
N TRP A 99 -9.32 -2.38 -9.21
CA TRP A 99 -10.55 -2.61 -8.45
C TRP A 99 -10.89 -4.09 -8.33
N ALA A 100 -10.66 -4.89 -9.37
CA ALA A 100 -10.87 -6.32 -9.30
C ALA A 100 -10.02 -6.97 -8.20
N ILE A 101 -8.75 -6.58 -8.08
CA ILE A 101 -7.86 -7.03 -7.00
C ILE A 101 -8.37 -6.57 -5.62
N ARG A 102 -8.80 -5.31 -5.48
CA ARG A 102 -9.30 -4.77 -4.21
C ARG A 102 -10.57 -5.44 -3.72
N GLN A 103 -11.39 -5.97 -4.58
CA GLN A 103 -12.64 -6.62 -4.20
C GLN A 103 -12.55 -8.15 -4.25
N GLU A 104 -11.33 -8.72 -4.38
CA GLU A 104 -11.12 -10.15 -4.24
C GLU A 104 -11.57 -10.61 -2.85
N PRO A 105 -12.44 -11.63 -2.76
CA PRO A 105 -13.00 -12.05 -1.48
C PRO A 105 -11.93 -12.36 -0.43
N GLY A 106 -10.90 -13.11 -0.78
CA GLY A 106 -9.85 -13.47 0.17
C GLY A 106 -8.99 -12.29 0.61
N VAL A 107 -8.84 -11.23 -0.23
CA VAL A 107 -8.19 -9.98 0.16
C VAL A 107 -9.06 -9.25 1.19
N VAL A 108 -10.35 -9.07 0.91
CA VAL A 108 -11.29 -8.39 1.81
C VAL A 108 -11.42 -9.12 3.13
N GLU A 109 -11.62 -10.46 3.10
CA GLU A 109 -11.74 -11.31 4.29
C GLU A 109 -10.53 -11.22 5.23
N ALA A 110 -9.32 -11.06 4.69
CA ALA A 110 -8.13 -10.93 5.52
C ALA A 110 -8.19 -9.66 6.40
N PHE A 111 -8.67 -8.54 5.87
CA PHE A 111 -8.85 -7.31 6.63
C PHE A 111 -10.06 -7.38 7.56
N GLU A 112 -11.16 -7.97 7.11
CA GLU A 112 -12.35 -8.22 7.95
C GLU A 112 -11.99 -9.02 9.20
N LYS A 113 -11.15 -10.06 9.06
CA LYS A 113 -10.65 -10.83 10.19
C LYS A 113 -9.82 -10.01 11.18
N VAL A 114 -9.00 -9.08 10.68
CA VAL A 114 -8.19 -8.22 11.56
C VAL A 114 -9.08 -7.22 12.31
N TYR A 115 -10.05 -6.64 11.63
CA TYR A 115 -10.95 -5.63 12.21
C TYR A 115 -12.19 -6.22 12.89
N ASP A 116 -12.45 -7.53 12.75
CA ASP A 116 -13.60 -8.24 13.31
C ASP A 116 -14.94 -7.62 12.86
N THR A 117 -15.03 -7.18 11.61
CA THR A 117 -16.22 -6.58 11.00
C THR A 117 -16.12 -6.56 9.48
N GLU A 118 -17.29 -6.58 8.82
CA GLU A 118 -17.44 -6.35 7.38
C GLU A 118 -17.53 -4.85 7.02
N ASP A 119 -17.73 -3.96 8.01
CA ASP A 119 -17.88 -2.52 7.80
C ASP A 119 -16.52 -1.84 7.63
N ILE A 120 -15.86 -2.13 6.52
CA ILE A 120 -14.56 -1.58 6.13
C ILE A 120 -14.64 -0.81 4.82
N ILE A 121 -13.72 0.14 4.66
CA ILE A 121 -13.54 0.94 3.44
C ILE A 121 -12.10 0.81 2.92
N VAL A 122 -11.91 0.93 1.60
CA VAL A 122 -10.60 0.73 0.94
C VAL A 122 -10.00 2.05 0.47
N SER A 123 -8.67 2.16 0.47
CA SER A 123 -7.94 3.26 -0.16
C SER A 123 -8.01 3.20 -1.69
N PHE A 124 -7.83 4.35 -2.36
CA PHE A 124 -7.66 4.43 -3.82
C PHE A 124 -6.17 4.65 -4.14
N ASP A 125 -5.34 3.75 -3.62
CA ASP A 125 -3.90 3.84 -3.74
C ASP A 125 -3.38 3.35 -5.09
N ALA A 126 -2.08 3.49 -5.32
CA ALA A 126 -1.37 3.16 -6.55
C ALA A 126 -1.18 1.65 -6.77
N VAL A 127 -0.53 1.31 -7.86
CA VAL A 127 0.05 0.01 -8.14
C VAL A 127 1.56 0.13 -8.26
N ASN A 128 2.25 -0.98 -8.07
CA ASN A 128 3.68 -1.08 -8.35
C ASN A 128 3.90 -1.98 -9.57
N MET A 129 4.67 -1.47 -10.53
CA MET A 129 5.04 -2.16 -11.76
C MET A 129 6.54 -1.95 -12.00
N ALA A 130 7.36 -2.42 -11.06
CA ALA A 130 8.80 -2.28 -11.12
C ALA A 130 9.41 -3.28 -12.11
N PHE A 131 10.34 -2.78 -12.93
CA PHE A 131 11.13 -3.59 -13.85
C PHE A 131 12.59 -3.64 -13.42
N PRO A 132 13.28 -4.75 -13.67
CA PRO A 132 14.72 -4.81 -13.49
C PRO A 132 15.46 -3.96 -14.54
N ASN A 133 16.71 -3.64 -14.25
CA ASN A 133 17.64 -3.02 -15.19
C ASN A 133 17.17 -1.66 -15.79
N ARG A 134 16.38 -0.90 -15.06
CA ARG A 134 16.00 0.47 -15.44
C ARG A 134 17.22 1.39 -15.30
N THR A 135 17.93 1.61 -16.40
CA THR A 135 19.11 2.50 -16.46
C THR A 135 18.74 3.96 -16.70
N ASP A 136 17.50 4.22 -17.02
CA ASP A 136 16.90 5.54 -17.26
C ASP A 136 16.35 6.20 -15.98
N LEU A 137 16.38 5.49 -14.85
CA LEU A 137 15.95 5.98 -13.55
C LEU A 137 17.12 6.03 -12.56
N ALA A 138 17.02 6.88 -11.58
CA ALA A 138 17.92 6.85 -10.43
C ALA A 138 17.82 5.51 -9.68
N PRO A 139 18.90 4.99 -9.09
CA PRO A 139 18.84 3.79 -8.27
C PRO A 139 17.89 3.96 -7.09
N ASN A 140 17.01 3.00 -6.88
CA ASN A 140 16.16 2.93 -5.70
C ASN A 140 17.04 2.52 -4.49
N LYS A 141 17.33 3.45 -3.61
CA LYS A 141 18.09 3.20 -2.38
C LYS A 141 17.13 2.91 -1.22
N PRO A 142 17.58 2.21 -0.16
CA PRO A 142 16.81 2.06 1.07
C PRO A 142 16.33 3.43 1.60
N TRP A 143 15.06 3.50 1.95
CA TRP A 143 14.38 4.71 2.45
C TRP A 143 13.41 4.33 3.58
N PRO A 144 13.98 3.82 4.71
CA PRO A 144 13.17 3.30 5.80
C PRO A 144 12.23 4.36 6.36
N HIS A 145 10.96 4.02 6.44
CA HIS A 145 9.91 4.91 6.95
C HIS A 145 8.80 4.10 7.62
N GLN A 146 7.98 4.79 8.38
CA GLN A 146 6.66 4.33 8.79
C GLN A 146 5.59 5.25 8.21
N ASP A 147 4.41 4.73 7.99
CA ASP A 147 3.28 5.47 7.43
C ASP A 147 2.23 5.81 8.48
N GLN A 148 2.69 6.35 9.60
CA GLN A 148 1.86 6.77 10.70
C GLN A 148 2.49 7.97 11.42
N ASP A 149 1.63 8.90 11.86
CA ASP A 149 2.03 10.05 12.69
C ASP A 149 2.58 9.58 14.04
N PRO A 150 3.86 9.89 14.37
CA PRO A 150 4.45 9.58 15.66
C PRO A 150 3.71 10.17 16.87
N GLU A 151 3.06 11.32 16.69
CA GLU A 151 2.29 11.99 17.75
C GLU A 151 0.92 11.34 17.99
N ASN A 152 0.52 10.39 17.14
CA ASN A 152 -0.73 9.68 17.26
C ASN A 152 -0.48 8.15 17.39
N PRO A 153 -0.07 7.70 18.59
CA PRO A 153 0.40 6.34 18.81
C PRO A 153 -0.71 5.30 18.74
N GLY A 154 -0.33 4.04 18.85
CA GLY A 154 -1.22 2.88 18.80
C GLY A 154 -1.43 2.35 17.37
N PHE A 155 -2.14 1.24 17.26
CA PHE A 155 -2.50 0.66 15.97
C PHE A 155 -3.61 1.48 15.31
N ARG A 156 -3.35 2.00 14.10
CA ARG A 156 -4.29 2.87 13.40
C ARG A 156 -4.62 2.41 11.99
N CYS A 157 -3.67 1.81 11.29
CA CYS A 157 -3.86 1.35 9.93
C CYS A 157 -3.17 0.01 9.68
N LEU A 158 -3.88 -0.89 9.04
CA LEU A 158 -3.32 -2.10 8.46
C LEU A 158 -3.08 -1.83 6.99
N GLN A 159 -1.81 -1.78 6.60
CA GLN A 159 -1.41 -1.65 5.22
C GLN A 159 -1.31 -3.03 4.57
N GLY A 160 -1.49 -3.07 3.25
CA GLY A 160 -1.35 -4.30 2.51
C GLY A 160 -1.00 -4.09 1.05
N LEU A 161 -0.50 -5.15 0.45
CA LEU A 161 -0.34 -5.27 -0.99
C LEU A 161 -0.68 -6.68 -1.46
N ALA A 162 -1.44 -6.79 -2.54
CA ALA A 162 -1.67 -8.04 -3.23
C ALA A 162 -0.54 -8.26 -4.24
N ASN A 163 0.21 -9.34 -4.07
CA ASN A 163 1.33 -9.69 -4.92
C ASN A 163 0.83 -10.43 -6.18
N ILE A 164 1.26 -9.99 -7.37
CA ILE A 164 0.71 -10.48 -8.64
C ILE A 164 1.70 -11.34 -9.43
N LEU A 165 3.00 -11.08 -9.31
CA LEU A 165 4.03 -11.87 -9.96
C LEU A 165 4.89 -12.60 -8.91
N PRO A 166 5.59 -13.70 -9.27
CA PRO A 166 6.55 -14.31 -8.35
C PRO A 166 7.54 -13.26 -7.83
N ASN A 167 7.77 -13.24 -6.53
CA ASN A 167 8.65 -12.28 -5.88
C ASN A 167 9.61 -13.01 -4.91
N GLY A 168 10.74 -13.41 -5.43
CA GLY A 168 11.82 -14.07 -4.70
C GLY A 168 12.89 -13.11 -4.20
N ASP A 169 14.02 -13.64 -3.73
CA ASP A 169 15.07 -12.89 -3.04
C ASP A 169 15.66 -11.73 -3.85
N ARG A 170 15.68 -11.84 -5.19
CA ARG A 170 16.27 -10.83 -6.08
C ARG A 170 15.27 -10.01 -6.87
N ASP A 171 13.97 -10.19 -6.60
CA ASP A 171 12.90 -9.54 -7.38
C ASP A 171 12.42 -8.25 -6.70
N GLY A 172 13.25 -7.67 -5.83
CA GLY A 172 12.89 -6.46 -5.09
C GLY A 172 11.70 -6.70 -4.15
N GLY A 173 10.94 -5.66 -3.85
CA GLY A 173 9.72 -5.78 -3.07
C GLY A 173 9.82 -5.27 -1.64
N LEU A 174 8.88 -5.68 -0.81
CA LEU A 174 8.72 -5.19 0.55
C LEU A 174 9.82 -5.70 1.47
N ILE A 175 10.39 -4.79 2.23
CA ILE A 175 11.35 -5.04 3.30
C ILE A 175 10.78 -4.39 4.56
N VAL A 176 10.72 -5.15 5.65
CA VAL A 176 10.17 -4.70 6.93
C VAL A 176 11.17 -4.87 8.06
N CYS A 177 11.10 -4.01 9.05
CA CYS A 177 11.86 -4.13 10.30
C CYS A 177 11.01 -4.96 11.30
N LYS A 178 11.26 -6.26 11.32
CA LYS A 178 10.50 -7.23 12.13
C LYS A 178 10.50 -6.86 13.61
N GLY A 179 9.32 -6.79 14.20
CA GLY A 179 9.12 -6.52 15.62
C GLY A 179 9.20 -5.05 16.04
N ALA A 180 9.63 -4.14 15.15
CA ALA A 180 9.84 -2.74 15.47
C ALA A 180 8.54 -1.96 15.79
N HIS A 181 7.39 -2.39 15.27
CA HIS A 181 6.09 -1.79 15.57
C HIS A 181 5.79 -1.72 17.07
N ARG A 182 6.27 -2.72 17.85
CA ARG A 182 6.10 -2.73 19.31
C ARG A 182 6.95 -1.72 20.06
N LEU A 183 8.01 -1.25 19.43
CA LEU A 183 8.92 -0.26 19.98
C LEU A 183 8.60 1.16 19.50
N SER A 184 7.55 1.36 18.72
CA SER A 184 7.25 2.63 18.07
C SER A 184 7.17 3.79 19.07
N GLU A 185 6.45 3.63 20.19
CA GLU A 185 6.32 4.68 21.20
C GLU A 185 7.65 4.97 21.91
N GLU A 186 8.39 3.91 22.30
CA GLU A 186 9.71 4.04 22.93
C GLU A 186 10.71 4.71 21.97
N PHE A 187 10.67 4.32 20.70
CA PHE A 187 11.49 4.90 19.66
C PHE A 187 11.24 6.39 19.49
N HIS A 188 9.98 6.79 19.31
CA HIS A 188 9.64 8.18 19.08
C HIS A 188 9.86 9.08 20.30
N GLU A 189 9.81 8.54 21.52
CA GLU A 189 10.23 9.24 22.72
C GLU A 189 11.75 9.44 22.72
N ALA A 190 12.52 8.38 22.43
CA ALA A 190 13.99 8.45 22.40
C ALA A 190 14.55 9.35 21.29
N PHE A 191 13.85 9.43 20.16
CA PHE A 191 14.25 10.22 18.99
C PHE A 191 13.40 11.48 18.78
N ARG A 192 12.73 11.96 19.83
CA ARG A 192 11.90 13.17 19.78
C ARG A 192 12.65 14.37 19.21
N ASP A 193 13.87 14.57 19.64
CA ASP A 193 14.72 15.72 19.28
C ASP A 193 15.74 15.37 18.18
N GLU A 194 15.58 14.24 17.46
CA GLU A 194 16.48 13.86 16.36
C GLU A 194 16.45 14.94 15.26
N PRO A 195 17.59 15.62 14.99
CA PRO A 195 17.62 16.76 14.08
C PRO A 195 17.46 16.36 12.62
N ASP A 196 17.90 15.15 12.24
CA ASP A 196 17.92 14.68 10.86
C ASP A 196 16.69 13.84 10.49
N LYS A 197 15.72 13.72 11.40
CA LYS A 197 14.47 13.02 11.09
C LYS A 197 13.70 13.72 9.98
N ILE A 198 13.11 12.94 9.12
CA ILE A 198 12.19 13.45 8.10
C ILE A 198 10.76 13.17 8.57
N TRP A 199 9.99 14.22 8.74
CA TRP A 199 8.58 14.12 9.06
C TRP A 199 7.79 14.87 8.01
N SER A 200 6.93 14.15 7.26
CA SER A 200 6.23 14.72 6.11
C SER A 200 5.18 15.78 6.52
N TRP A 201 4.81 16.59 5.56
CA TRP A 201 3.78 17.63 5.71
C TRP A 201 2.41 17.07 6.11
N THR A 202 2.13 15.80 5.82
CA THR A 202 0.89 15.12 6.23
C THR A 202 0.93 14.62 7.67
N LYS A 203 2.14 14.59 8.29
CA LYS A 203 2.45 13.91 9.54
C LYS A 203 2.30 12.39 9.53
N GLU A 204 1.59 11.82 8.58
CA GLU A 204 1.37 10.36 8.45
C GLU A 204 2.53 9.66 7.70
N TRP A 205 3.73 10.21 7.78
CA TRP A 205 4.94 9.63 7.23
C TRP A 205 6.16 10.10 8.03
N TYR A 206 6.99 9.16 8.48
CA TYR A 206 8.20 9.44 9.25
C TYR A 206 9.37 8.64 8.68
N GLY A 207 10.42 9.34 8.25
CA GLY A 207 11.67 8.74 7.76
C GLY A 207 12.67 8.52 8.88
N PHE A 208 13.19 7.30 8.97
CA PHE A 208 14.17 6.89 9.97
C PHE A 208 15.57 7.32 9.56
N THR A 209 16.34 7.82 10.52
CA THR A 209 17.79 8.10 10.36
C THR A 209 18.61 6.83 10.58
N ASP A 210 19.88 6.86 10.16
CA ASP A 210 20.82 5.76 10.42
C ASP A 210 20.98 5.49 11.93
N ALA A 211 20.95 6.54 12.76
CA ALA A 211 20.98 6.41 14.22
C ALA A 211 19.74 5.68 14.74
N GLY A 212 18.57 6.04 14.22
CA GLY A 212 17.32 5.38 14.57
C GLY A 212 17.30 3.91 14.13
N MET A 213 17.78 3.63 12.92
CA MET A 213 17.90 2.27 12.43
C MET A 213 18.85 1.41 13.26
N LYS A 214 19.99 1.98 13.67
CA LYS A 214 20.92 1.31 14.58
C LYS A 214 20.27 1.01 15.93
N TRP A 215 19.54 1.96 16.49
CA TRP A 215 18.83 1.76 17.77
C TRP A 215 17.84 0.59 17.70
N LEU A 216 17.07 0.48 16.64
CA LEU A 216 16.15 -0.65 16.42
C LEU A 216 16.90 -1.99 16.33
N ALA A 217 18.03 -2.02 15.63
CA ALA A 217 18.89 -3.19 15.53
C ALA A 217 19.48 -3.59 16.91
N ASP A 218 19.94 -2.63 17.70
CA ASP A 218 20.45 -2.84 19.06
C ASP A 218 19.36 -3.38 20.01
N LYS A 219 18.09 -3.12 19.72
CA LYS A 219 16.91 -3.69 20.41
C LYS A 219 16.50 -5.08 19.88
N GLY A 220 17.21 -5.61 18.90
CA GLY A 220 16.97 -6.94 18.33
C GLY A 220 15.96 -6.98 17.19
N CYS A 221 15.59 -5.82 16.62
CA CYS A 221 14.78 -5.78 15.41
C CYS A 221 15.64 -6.16 14.19
N GLU A 222 15.03 -6.86 13.24
CA GLU A 222 15.72 -7.41 12.07
C GLU A 222 15.02 -6.96 10.78
N TRP A 223 15.80 -6.55 9.77
CA TRP A 223 15.30 -6.26 8.44
C TRP A 223 15.13 -7.53 7.64
N ILE A 224 13.91 -7.76 7.15
CA ILE A 224 13.53 -8.95 6.42
C ILE A 224 12.94 -8.58 5.08
N LYS A 225 13.51 -9.13 3.99
CA LYS A 225 12.90 -9.13 2.67
C LYS A 225 11.76 -10.14 2.65
N ILE A 226 10.57 -9.70 2.25
CA ILE A 226 9.39 -10.55 2.17
C ILE A 226 9.28 -11.16 0.78
N ASN A 227 9.36 -12.50 0.71
CA ASN A 227 9.10 -13.25 -0.52
C ASN A 227 7.62 -13.62 -0.61
N ALA A 228 7.08 -13.62 -1.82
CA ALA A 228 5.66 -13.89 -2.07
C ALA A 228 5.43 -14.56 -3.40
N GLU A 229 4.40 -15.40 -3.45
CA GLU A 229 3.90 -16.02 -4.67
C GLU A 229 2.74 -15.19 -5.25
N PRO A 230 2.40 -15.36 -6.53
CA PRO A 230 1.22 -14.72 -7.11
C PRO A 230 -0.06 -15.10 -6.36
N GLY A 231 -0.80 -14.07 -5.95
CA GLY A 231 -2.02 -14.22 -5.17
C GLY A 231 -1.83 -14.17 -3.65
N ASP A 232 -0.59 -14.03 -3.15
CA ASP A 232 -0.35 -13.76 -1.74
C ASP A 232 -0.68 -12.31 -1.39
N LEU A 233 -1.14 -12.09 -0.16
CA LEU A 233 -1.36 -10.76 0.42
C LEU A 233 -0.33 -10.53 1.52
N LEU A 234 0.43 -9.46 1.39
CA LEU A 234 1.37 -9.00 2.40
C LEU A 234 0.68 -7.92 3.22
N LEU A 235 0.67 -8.08 4.54
CA LEU A 235 0.07 -7.15 5.50
C LEU A 235 1.14 -6.63 6.46
N TRP A 236 1.04 -5.36 6.84
CA TRP A 236 1.89 -4.81 7.90
C TRP A 236 1.19 -3.68 8.67
N ASP A 237 1.53 -3.59 9.94
CA ASP A 237 1.13 -2.49 10.82
C ASP A 237 1.79 -1.20 10.34
N SER A 238 1.05 -0.10 10.24
CA SER A 238 1.58 1.19 9.76
C SER A 238 2.73 1.76 10.59
N ARG A 239 2.94 1.26 11.82
CA ARG A 239 4.10 1.59 12.68
C ARG A 239 5.35 0.79 12.33
N THR A 240 5.23 -0.30 11.56
CA THR A 240 6.38 -1.12 11.16
C THR A 240 7.25 -0.34 10.20
N PRO A 241 8.53 -0.06 10.52
CA PRO A 241 9.45 0.55 9.56
C PRO A 241 9.61 -0.36 8.36
N HIS A 242 9.45 0.21 7.18
CA HIS A 242 9.51 -0.53 5.93
C HIS A 242 10.01 0.33 4.77
N TYR A 243 10.34 -0.32 3.68
CA TYR A 243 10.61 0.27 2.36
C TYR A 243 10.50 -0.81 1.28
N ASN A 244 10.61 -0.42 0.03
CA ASN A 244 10.73 -1.38 -1.06
C ASN A 244 12.02 -1.16 -1.85
N LEU A 245 12.52 -2.24 -2.44
CA LEU A 245 13.59 -2.21 -3.43
C LEU A 245 13.09 -2.61 -4.82
N SER A 246 13.79 -2.13 -5.83
CA SER A 246 13.55 -2.50 -7.22
C SER A 246 14.13 -3.89 -7.52
N PRO A 247 13.59 -4.61 -8.52
CA PRO A 247 14.12 -5.90 -8.92
C PRO A 247 15.59 -5.79 -9.39
N GLU A 248 16.44 -6.71 -8.92
CA GLU A 248 17.82 -6.92 -9.37
C GLU A 248 17.97 -8.18 -10.22
N GLY A 249 16.92 -9.02 -10.24
CA GLY A 249 16.84 -10.24 -11.01
C GLY A 249 16.48 -10.01 -12.47
N ALA A 250 15.83 -10.99 -13.09
CA ALA A 250 15.32 -10.90 -14.46
C ALA A 250 13.82 -10.61 -14.53
N SER A 251 13.12 -10.77 -13.42
CA SER A 251 11.65 -10.68 -13.38
C SER A 251 11.16 -9.32 -12.91
N PRO A 252 10.11 -8.77 -13.53
CA PRO A 252 9.43 -7.60 -13.01
C PRO A 252 8.68 -7.93 -11.71
N ARG A 253 8.37 -6.90 -10.92
CA ARG A 253 7.53 -6.98 -9.73
C ARG A 253 6.24 -6.22 -9.97
N PHE A 254 5.09 -6.91 -9.87
CA PHE A 254 3.77 -6.30 -9.95
C PHE A 254 3.00 -6.55 -8.67
N CYS A 255 2.41 -5.49 -8.10
CA CYS A 255 1.48 -5.60 -6.99
C CYS A 255 0.50 -4.42 -6.98
N ALA A 256 -0.64 -4.60 -6.34
CA ALA A 256 -1.59 -3.54 -6.04
C ALA A 256 -1.57 -3.24 -4.54
N TYR A 257 -1.44 -1.97 -4.17
CA TYR A 257 -1.58 -1.56 -2.78
C TYR A 257 -3.05 -1.58 -2.36
N THR A 258 -3.31 -2.23 -1.23
CA THR A 258 -4.66 -2.45 -0.70
C THR A 258 -4.66 -2.19 0.79
N CYS A 259 -5.17 -1.04 1.21
CA CYS A 259 -5.32 -0.71 2.61
C CYS A 259 -6.79 -0.55 2.93
N TYR A 260 -7.22 -1.15 4.04
CA TYR A 260 -8.60 -1.05 4.51
C TYR A 260 -8.61 -0.58 5.95
N MET A 261 -9.66 0.11 6.31
CA MET A 261 -9.93 0.57 7.67
C MET A 261 -11.40 0.45 8.00
N LEU A 262 -11.73 0.54 9.30
CA LEU A 262 -13.11 0.62 9.76
C LEU A 262 -13.83 1.80 9.11
N ALA A 263 -15.01 1.58 8.58
CA ALA A 263 -15.86 2.66 8.07
C ALA A 263 -16.22 3.64 9.20
N ALA A 264 -16.32 3.16 10.43
CA ALA A 264 -16.63 3.96 11.62
C ALA A 264 -15.52 4.95 12.02
N ASP A 265 -14.27 4.74 11.56
CA ASP A 265 -13.15 5.64 11.81
C ASP A 265 -13.13 6.84 10.85
N ALA A 266 -13.99 6.84 9.83
CA ALA A 266 -14.14 7.94 8.90
C ALA A 266 -15.23 8.90 9.35
N THR A 267 -14.92 10.20 9.39
CA THR A 267 -15.92 11.22 9.57
C THR A 267 -16.81 11.35 8.34
N GLN A 268 -17.98 11.96 8.47
CA GLN A 268 -18.85 12.23 7.30
C GLN A 268 -18.16 13.14 6.28
N GLU A 269 -17.34 14.08 6.75
CA GLU A 269 -16.54 14.94 5.88
C GLU A 269 -15.50 14.15 5.09
N ASP A 270 -14.82 13.19 5.74
CA ASP A 270 -13.86 12.30 5.07
C ASP A 270 -14.55 11.45 4.01
N LEU A 271 -15.71 10.87 4.31
CA LEU A 271 -16.48 10.06 3.36
C LEU A 271 -16.97 10.89 2.15
N ILE A 272 -17.41 12.14 2.36
CA ILE A 272 -17.79 13.04 1.28
C ILE A 272 -16.57 13.40 0.42
N ARG A 273 -15.42 13.69 1.03
CA ARG A 273 -14.16 13.95 0.32
C ARG A 273 -13.71 12.72 -0.48
N LYS A 274 -13.81 11.54 0.12
CA LYS A 274 -13.51 10.25 -0.52
C LYS A 274 -14.45 9.98 -1.71
N LYS A 275 -15.75 10.27 -1.56
CA LYS A 275 -16.70 10.20 -2.68
C LYS A 275 -16.27 11.14 -3.82
N GLY A 276 -15.85 12.36 -3.50
CA GLY A 276 -15.33 13.31 -4.50
C GLY A 276 -14.12 12.74 -5.23
N ALA A 277 -13.19 12.07 -4.52
CA ALA A 277 -12.06 11.39 -5.14
C ALA A 277 -12.51 10.25 -6.07
N PHE A 278 -13.50 9.46 -5.65
CA PHE A 278 -14.06 8.39 -6.48
C PHE A 278 -14.73 8.93 -7.74
N ASP A 279 -15.61 9.91 -7.60
CA ASP A 279 -16.36 10.53 -8.72
C ASP A 279 -15.41 11.15 -9.77
N ASN A 280 -14.28 11.68 -9.32
CA ASN A 280 -13.26 12.30 -10.18
C ASN A 280 -12.12 11.34 -10.57
N LEU A 281 -12.22 10.06 -10.22
CA LEU A 281 -11.23 9.03 -10.52
C LEU A 281 -9.82 9.38 -10.00
N GLN A 282 -9.75 10.06 -8.86
CA GLN A 282 -8.53 10.50 -8.22
C GLN A 282 -7.99 9.42 -7.26
N SER A 283 -6.68 9.28 -7.22
CA SER A 283 -6.02 8.44 -6.21
C SER A 283 -6.05 9.11 -4.84
N THR A 284 -6.00 8.29 -3.80
CA THR A 284 -5.74 8.70 -2.42
C THR A 284 -4.37 8.16 -1.98
N THR A 285 -3.96 8.46 -0.76
CA THR A 285 -2.87 7.74 -0.11
C THR A 285 -3.36 6.36 0.35
N HIS A 286 -2.52 5.65 1.10
CA HIS A 286 -2.90 4.38 1.74
C HIS A 286 -3.98 4.54 2.82
N TRP A 287 -4.27 5.75 3.31
CA TRP A 287 -5.30 6.00 4.33
C TRP A 287 -6.71 5.98 3.72
N PRO A 288 -7.56 4.99 4.02
CA PRO A 288 -8.91 4.91 3.46
C PRO A 288 -9.88 5.94 4.01
N ASN A 289 -9.73 6.35 5.27
CA ASN A 289 -10.63 7.25 5.98
C ASN A 289 -10.19 8.73 5.89
N ALA A 290 -8.89 8.99 5.89
CA ALA A 290 -8.35 10.34 5.80
C ALA A 290 -7.84 10.58 4.38
N ALA A 291 -8.75 10.61 3.41
CA ALA A 291 -8.41 10.73 2.00
C ALA A 291 -7.60 12.01 1.73
N HIS A 292 -6.29 11.88 1.79
CA HIS A 292 -5.38 12.88 1.26
C HIS A 292 -5.46 12.81 -0.26
N VAL A 293 -6.44 13.49 -0.81
CA VAL A 293 -6.60 13.62 -2.27
C VAL A 293 -5.46 14.52 -2.74
N GLY A 294 -4.41 13.91 -3.25
CA GLY A 294 -3.31 14.59 -3.86
C GLY A 294 -3.11 14.03 -5.26
N GLY A 295 -3.31 14.85 -6.27
CA GLY A 295 -2.74 14.54 -7.57
C GLY A 295 -1.23 14.63 -7.44
N ILE A 296 -0.55 13.49 -7.33
CA ILE A 296 0.91 13.49 -7.49
C ILE A 296 1.17 13.91 -8.94
N PRO A 297 1.88 15.01 -9.18
CA PRO A 297 2.24 15.40 -10.53
C PRO A 297 2.97 14.26 -11.23
N VAL A 298 2.59 14.01 -12.48
CA VAL A 298 3.25 12.99 -13.32
C VAL A 298 3.95 13.73 -14.47
N PRO A 299 5.16 14.27 -14.21
CA PRO A 299 5.91 14.96 -15.24
C PRO A 299 6.57 13.96 -16.20
N ARG A 300 6.64 14.34 -17.46
CA ARG A 300 7.47 13.71 -18.48
C ARG A 300 8.33 14.81 -19.11
N ASP A 301 9.63 14.61 -19.11
CA ASP A 301 10.59 15.62 -19.61
C ASP A 301 10.42 17.02 -18.94
N GLY A 302 10.03 17.02 -17.66
CA GLY A 302 9.82 18.25 -16.86
C GLY A 302 8.48 18.95 -17.06
N GLU A 303 7.64 18.47 -17.99
CA GLU A 303 6.32 19.01 -18.30
C GLU A 303 5.22 18.03 -17.86
N PRO A 304 3.98 18.47 -17.68
CA PRO A 304 2.85 17.56 -17.44
C PRO A 304 2.76 16.49 -18.52
N CYS A 305 2.71 15.23 -18.12
CA CYS A 305 2.66 14.11 -19.07
C CYS A 305 1.43 14.22 -19.99
N PRO A 306 1.60 14.33 -21.32
CA PRO A 306 0.48 14.52 -22.24
C PRO A 306 -0.48 13.32 -22.30
N TYR A 307 -0.03 12.17 -21.81
CA TYR A 307 -0.83 10.94 -21.76
C TYR A 307 -1.62 10.80 -20.46
N ASN A 308 -1.41 11.71 -19.48
CA ASN A 308 -2.14 11.67 -18.23
C ASN A 308 -3.50 12.36 -18.37
N THR A 309 -4.50 11.61 -18.80
CA THR A 309 -5.88 12.09 -18.91
C THR A 309 -6.61 12.10 -17.54
N GLY A 310 -5.99 11.55 -16.49
CA GLY A 310 -6.62 11.33 -15.20
C GLY A 310 -7.71 10.25 -15.20
N LYS A 311 -7.89 9.52 -16.29
CA LYS A 311 -8.94 8.51 -16.46
C LYS A 311 -8.34 7.14 -16.70
N PRO A 312 -8.94 6.07 -16.13
CA PRO A 312 -8.55 4.70 -16.44
C PRO A 312 -8.89 4.37 -17.90
N ARG A 313 -8.16 3.43 -18.48
CA ARG A 313 -8.49 2.88 -19.81
C ARG A 313 -9.74 2.01 -19.76
N GLN A 314 -9.88 1.26 -18.68
CA GLN A 314 -11.06 0.44 -18.40
C GLN A 314 -11.68 0.90 -17.09
N ALA A 315 -12.90 1.42 -17.17
CA ALA A 315 -13.64 1.83 -15.98
C ALA A 315 -13.84 0.65 -15.01
N PRO A 316 -13.78 0.90 -13.71
CA PRO A 316 -13.94 -0.16 -12.71
C PRO A 316 -15.32 -0.81 -12.80
N LYS A 317 -15.36 -2.13 -12.70
CA LYS A 317 -16.59 -2.92 -12.54
C LYS A 317 -16.70 -3.32 -11.08
N LEU A 318 -17.58 -2.63 -10.36
CA LEU A 318 -17.77 -2.92 -8.95
C LEU A 318 -18.85 -3.96 -8.74
N THR A 319 -18.55 -4.91 -7.85
CA THR A 319 -19.58 -5.75 -7.22
C THR A 319 -20.33 -4.92 -6.17
N GLU A 320 -21.41 -5.46 -5.61
CA GLU A 320 -22.10 -4.84 -4.48
C GLU A 320 -21.11 -4.61 -3.30
N ARG A 321 -20.30 -5.62 -3.00
CA ARG A 321 -19.24 -5.49 -1.96
C ARG A 321 -18.22 -4.42 -2.33
N GLY A 322 -17.75 -4.39 -3.58
CA GLY A 322 -16.83 -3.37 -4.07
C GLY A 322 -17.39 -1.95 -3.93
N PHE A 323 -18.69 -1.77 -4.14
CA PHE A 323 -19.33 -0.47 -3.93
C PHE A 323 -19.38 -0.07 -2.44
N LEU A 324 -19.65 -1.00 -1.52
CA LEU A 324 -19.55 -0.75 -0.08
C LEU A 324 -18.14 -0.29 0.31
N LEU A 325 -17.10 -0.94 -0.23
CA LEU A 325 -15.70 -0.61 0.04
C LEU A 325 -15.31 0.83 -0.39
N THR A 326 -16.05 1.47 -1.31
CA THR A 326 -15.80 2.87 -1.67
C THR A 326 -16.02 3.84 -0.51
N GLY A 327 -16.80 3.46 0.49
CA GLY A 327 -17.23 4.34 1.58
C GLY A 327 -18.49 5.15 1.27
N ILE A 328 -18.92 5.21 0.01
CA ILE A 328 -20.09 6.02 -0.42
C ILE A 328 -21.37 5.61 0.31
N PRO A 329 -21.68 4.31 0.48
CA PRO A 329 -22.90 3.91 1.19
C PRO A 329 -22.97 4.28 2.68
N TYR A 330 -21.83 4.63 3.29
CA TYR A 330 -21.77 5.08 4.69
C TYR A 330 -22.01 6.58 4.85
N ILE A 331 -22.18 7.32 3.75
CA ILE A 331 -22.52 8.74 3.80
C ILE A 331 -23.98 8.87 4.26
N GLN A 332 -24.18 9.54 5.40
CA GLN A 332 -25.50 9.80 5.92
C GLN A 332 -26.17 10.88 5.07
N SER A 333 -27.41 10.63 4.65
CA SER A 333 -28.24 11.68 4.08
C SER A 333 -28.49 12.74 5.15
N VAL A 334 -28.04 13.97 4.91
CA VAL A 334 -28.43 15.10 5.77
C VAL A 334 -29.97 15.11 5.81
N PRO A 335 -30.62 15.04 6.98
CA PRO A 335 -32.07 15.25 7.04
C PRO A 335 -32.34 16.62 6.41
N ILE A 336 -33.12 16.64 5.34
CA ILE A 336 -33.59 17.88 4.73
C ILE A 336 -34.32 18.62 5.86
N GLY A 337 -33.69 19.69 6.34
CA GLY A 337 -34.03 20.35 7.58
C GLY A 337 -35.52 20.65 7.66
N SER A 338 -36.07 20.36 8.80
CA SER A 338 -37.20 21.10 9.34
C SER A 338 -36.70 22.53 9.60
N SER A 339 -36.85 23.40 8.60
CA SER A 339 -36.79 24.86 8.75
C SER A 339 -37.96 25.35 9.59
#